data_f8dda907ae907fd18b9c827d51f49402
#
_entry.id   f8dda907ae907fd18b9c827d51f49402
#
_cell.length_a   1.000
_cell.length_b   1.000
_cell.length_c   1.000
_cell.angle_alpha   90.00
_cell.angle_beta   90.00
_cell.angle_gamma   90.00
#
_symmetry.space_group_name_H-M   'P 1'
#
loop_
_entity.id
_entity.type
_entity.pdbx_description
1 polymer ?
#
loop_
_entity_poly.entity_id
_entity_poly.type
_entity_poly.pdbx_seq_one_letter_code
_entity_poly.pdbx_strand_id
1 'polypeptide(L)'
;MQHAKLVVFDMAGTTVVDKGSVSSAFIQAFLSHELDIPAEEVHKVMGYRKVDAIRMLLERYYPDRKDEYPVLIPAIHHTFEQSMVDFYLADTSLAPLPGAEELFKHFKSIGIKTALNTGFTRKITDAILHRLNWKESSPVDAVICSDEVPEGRPAPFMIQELMRQCGVTDPGQVVKVGDTEVDIQEGRNAKCGLVVSVTTGAYSRNELLALKPDHIINSLDNLLLLIH
;
A
#
# COMPACT_ATOMS: atom_id res chain seq x y z
N MET A 1 23.57 -4.48 8.01
CA MET A 1 23.02 -3.29 7.29
C MET A 1 23.51 -2.02 8.00
N GLN A 2 23.89 -0.94 7.29
CA GLN A 2 24.06 0.36 7.95
C GLN A 2 22.73 0.73 8.61
N HIS A 3 22.76 1.30 9.81
CA HIS A 3 21.59 1.55 10.63
C HIS A 3 20.43 2.16 9.84
N ALA A 4 19.27 1.48 9.82
CA ALA A 4 18.05 2.02 9.24
C ALA A 4 17.66 3.32 9.97
N LYS A 5 17.18 4.31 9.21
CA LYS A 5 16.67 5.58 9.76
C LYS A 5 15.20 5.79 9.47
N LEU A 6 14.66 5.10 8.46
CA LEU A 6 13.27 5.18 8.08
C LEU A 6 12.75 3.81 7.68
N VAL A 7 11.61 3.41 8.20
CA VAL A 7 10.86 2.25 7.73
C VAL A 7 9.56 2.74 7.11
N VAL A 8 9.37 2.43 5.82
CA VAL A 8 8.17 2.77 5.06
C VAL A 8 7.33 1.51 4.90
N PHE A 9 6.15 1.52 5.48
CA PHE A 9 5.20 0.41 5.42
C PHE A 9 4.07 0.71 4.43
N ASP A 10 3.64 -0.31 3.69
CA ASP A 10 2.31 -0.31 3.10
C ASP A 10 1.22 -0.41 4.18
N MET A 11 -0.03 -0.15 3.81
CA MET A 11 -1.17 -0.17 4.75
C MET A 11 -1.95 -1.48 4.69
N ALA A 12 -2.80 -1.67 3.68
CA ALA A 12 -3.74 -2.79 3.59
C ALA A 12 -3.01 -4.11 3.35
N GLY A 13 -3.14 -5.07 4.26
CA GLY A 13 -2.41 -6.35 4.21
C GLY A 13 -1.01 -6.30 4.83
N THR A 14 -0.48 -5.12 5.13
CA THR A 14 0.86 -4.94 5.74
C THR A 14 0.79 -4.42 7.17
N THR A 15 0.08 -3.31 7.43
CA THR A 15 -0.09 -2.74 8.77
C THR A 15 -1.54 -2.71 9.24
N VAL A 16 -2.47 -2.84 8.29
CA VAL A 16 -3.92 -2.87 8.51
C VAL A 16 -4.48 -4.17 7.95
N VAL A 17 -5.34 -4.83 8.72
CA VAL A 17 -5.98 -6.08 8.28
C VAL A 17 -6.82 -5.82 7.03
N ASP A 18 -6.56 -6.58 5.95
CA ASP A 18 -7.43 -6.69 4.79
C ASP A 18 -7.89 -8.15 4.61
N LYS A 19 -9.19 -8.35 4.61
CA LYS A 19 -9.83 -9.67 4.41
C LYS A 19 -10.37 -9.83 2.98
N GLY A 20 -9.74 -9.14 2.00
CA GLY A 20 -10.17 -9.15 0.61
C GLY A 20 -11.23 -8.10 0.28
N SER A 21 -11.50 -7.17 1.20
CA SER A 21 -12.46 -6.08 1.00
C SER A 21 -12.05 -5.14 -0.12
N VAL A 22 -10.77 -4.85 -0.25
CA VAL A 22 -10.24 -4.00 -1.33
C VAL A 22 -10.48 -4.63 -2.70
N SER A 23 -10.14 -5.91 -2.87
CA SER A 23 -10.35 -6.65 -4.12
C SER A 23 -11.85 -6.75 -4.47
N SER A 24 -12.69 -7.08 -3.48
CA SER A 24 -14.14 -7.17 -3.68
C SER A 24 -14.76 -5.84 -4.10
N ALA A 25 -14.40 -4.73 -3.44
CA ALA A 25 -14.89 -3.40 -3.80
C ALA A 25 -14.43 -2.99 -5.20
N PHE A 26 -13.20 -3.37 -5.59
CA PHE A 26 -12.67 -3.06 -6.91
C PHE A 26 -13.43 -3.80 -8.02
N ILE A 27 -13.71 -5.09 -7.83
CA ILE A 27 -14.55 -5.89 -8.74
C ILE A 27 -15.96 -5.27 -8.85
N GLN A 28 -16.58 -4.95 -7.72
CA GLN A 28 -17.91 -4.36 -7.70
C GLN A 28 -17.98 -2.98 -8.39
N ALA A 29 -16.89 -2.18 -8.28
CA ALA A 29 -16.80 -0.92 -9.00
C ALA A 29 -16.81 -1.11 -10.52
N PHE A 30 -16.12 -2.12 -11.06
CA PHE A 30 -16.21 -2.45 -12.49
C PHE A 30 -17.59 -2.97 -12.88
N LEU A 31 -18.16 -3.90 -12.11
CA LEU A 31 -19.48 -4.47 -12.39
C LEU A 31 -20.58 -3.41 -12.41
N SER A 32 -20.50 -2.38 -11.57
CA SER A 32 -21.48 -1.28 -11.55
C SER A 32 -21.46 -0.41 -12.82
N HIS A 33 -20.41 -0.56 -13.64
CA HIS A 33 -20.26 0.07 -14.95
C HIS A 33 -20.39 -0.94 -16.11
N GLU A 34 -21.02 -2.11 -15.85
CA GLU A 34 -21.25 -3.18 -16.82
C GLU A 34 -19.93 -3.75 -17.42
N LEU A 35 -18.88 -3.77 -16.62
CA LEU A 35 -17.56 -4.31 -16.96
C LEU A 35 -17.25 -5.48 -16.04
N ASP A 36 -16.90 -6.62 -16.61
CA ASP A 36 -16.52 -7.82 -15.86
C ASP A 36 -15.01 -8.05 -15.97
N ILE A 37 -14.34 -8.08 -14.82
CA ILE A 37 -12.90 -8.33 -14.71
C ILE A 37 -12.67 -9.55 -13.84
N PRO A 38 -11.90 -10.55 -14.30
CA PRO A 38 -11.58 -11.72 -13.48
C PRO A 38 -10.86 -11.33 -12.19
N ALA A 39 -11.24 -11.95 -11.06
CA ALA A 39 -10.67 -11.67 -9.76
C ALA A 39 -9.14 -11.88 -9.72
N GLU A 40 -8.63 -12.85 -10.47
CA GLU A 40 -7.18 -13.11 -10.61
C GLU A 40 -6.43 -11.95 -11.28
N GLU A 41 -7.09 -11.19 -12.14
CA GLU A 41 -6.48 -10.02 -12.79
C GLU A 41 -6.54 -8.79 -11.88
N VAL A 42 -7.61 -8.66 -11.08
CA VAL A 42 -7.66 -7.66 -10.02
C VAL A 42 -6.56 -7.90 -9.00
N HIS A 43 -6.29 -9.16 -8.64
CA HIS A 43 -5.19 -9.53 -7.76
C HIS A 43 -3.82 -9.00 -8.25
N LYS A 44 -3.53 -9.08 -9.55
CA LYS A 44 -2.26 -8.62 -10.14
C LYS A 44 -2.04 -7.10 -10.08
N VAL A 45 -3.11 -6.33 -9.90
CA VAL A 45 -3.03 -4.86 -9.79
C VAL A 45 -3.22 -4.35 -8.36
N MET A 46 -3.21 -5.26 -7.37
CA MET A 46 -3.22 -4.85 -5.97
C MET A 46 -1.94 -4.08 -5.62
N GLY A 47 -2.09 -3.08 -4.75
CA GLY A 47 -0.99 -2.18 -4.37
C GLY A 47 -0.74 -1.00 -5.34
N TYR A 48 -1.17 -1.07 -6.59
CA TYR A 48 -1.10 0.05 -7.54
C TYR A 48 -2.00 1.23 -7.14
N ARG A 49 -1.66 2.43 -7.61
CA ARG A 49 -2.58 3.57 -7.65
C ARG A 49 -3.83 3.19 -8.42
N LYS A 50 -5.01 3.43 -7.84
CA LYS A 50 -6.25 2.85 -8.37
C LYS A 50 -6.63 3.32 -9.77
N VAL A 51 -6.38 4.58 -10.11
CA VAL A 51 -6.60 5.07 -11.49
C VAL A 51 -5.71 4.37 -12.52
N ASP A 52 -4.48 4.01 -12.13
CA ASP A 52 -3.55 3.29 -13.01
C ASP A 52 -3.97 1.82 -13.13
N ALA A 53 -4.36 1.18 -12.03
CA ALA A 53 -4.91 -0.17 -12.02
C ALA A 53 -6.16 -0.30 -12.89
N ILE A 54 -7.09 0.66 -12.80
CA ILE A 54 -8.30 0.70 -13.65
C ILE A 54 -7.90 0.80 -15.13
N ARG A 55 -6.98 1.70 -15.47
CA ARG A 55 -6.49 1.85 -16.84
C ARG A 55 -5.89 0.56 -17.36
N MET A 56 -5.00 -0.09 -16.62
CA MET A 56 -4.34 -1.34 -17.00
C MET A 56 -5.36 -2.45 -17.30
N LEU A 57 -6.40 -2.57 -16.48
CA LEU A 57 -7.44 -3.57 -16.66
C LEU A 57 -8.34 -3.24 -17.87
N LEU A 58 -8.69 -1.97 -18.07
CA LEU A 58 -9.44 -1.56 -19.24
C LEU A 58 -8.66 -1.78 -20.54
N GLU A 59 -7.38 -1.44 -20.58
CA GLU A 59 -6.51 -1.67 -21.75
C GLU A 59 -6.39 -3.15 -22.10
N ARG A 60 -6.42 -4.02 -21.10
CA ARG A 60 -6.29 -5.47 -21.29
C ARG A 60 -7.60 -6.14 -21.71
N TYR A 61 -8.73 -5.75 -21.12
CA TYR A 61 -10.01 -6.46 -21.28
C TYR A 61 -11.01 -5.75 -22.19
N TYR A 62 -10.85 -4.45 -22.37
CA TYR A 62 -11.76 -3.60 -23.14
C TYR A 62 -11.01 -2.65 -24.09
N PRO A 63 -9.99 -3.12 -24.86
CA PRO A 63 -9.16 -2.26 -25.71
C PRO A 63 -9.96 -1.51 -26.77
N ASP A 64 -11.10 -2.08 -27.22
CA ASP A 64 -11.98 -1.48 -28.22
C ASP A 64 -12.80 -0.29 -27.66
N ARG A 65 -12.82 -0.12 -26.34
CA ARG A 65 -13.53 1.00 -25.66
C ARG A 65 -12.59 2.15 -25.26
N LYS A 66 -11.44 2.27 -25.89
CA LYS A 66 -10.40 3.25 -25.51
C LYS A 66 -10.89 4.70 -25.52
N ASP A 67 -11.80 5.03 -26.42
CA ASP A 67 -12.39 6.37 -26.51
C ASP A 67 -13.26 6.73 -25.30
N GLU A 68 -13.73 5.71 -24.56
CA GLU A 68 -14.54 5.88 -23.36
C GLU A 68 -13.70 6.02 -22.07
N TYR A 69 -12.40 5.70 -22.10
CA TYR A 69 -11.53 5.73 -20.91
C TYR A 69 -11.52 7.06 -20.18
N PRO A 70 -11.53 8.23 -20.84
CA PRO A 70 -11.60 9.51 -20.14
C PRO A 70 -12.82 9.68 -19.22
N VAL A 71 -13.90 8.94 -19.50
CA VAL A 71 -15.13 8.93 -18.69
C VAL A 71 -15.16 7.73 -17.74
N LEU A 72 -14.81 6.53 -18.23
CA LEU A 72 -14.88 5.29 -17.45
C LEU A 72 -13.90 5.27 -16.27
N ILE A 73 -12.64 5.69 -16.48
CA ILE A 73 -11.63 5.63 -15.42
C ILE A 73 -12.03 6.46 -14.21
N PRO A 74 -12.38 7.75 -14.34
CA PRO A 74 -12.82 8.52 -13.17
C PRO A 74 -14.14 8.02 -12.57
N ALA A 75 -15.07 7.50 -13.37
CA ALA A 75 -16.34 6.97 -12.89
C ALA A 75 -16.13 5.69 -12.03
N ILE A 76 -15.39 4.72 -12.53
CA ILE A 76 -15.06 3.48 -11.80
C ILE A 76 -14.27 3.82 -10.53
N HIS A 77 -13.28 4.73 -10.64
CA HIS A 77 -12.49 5.17 -9.50
C HIS A 77 -13.35 5.82 -8.42
N HIS A 78 -14.28 6.71 -8.80
CA HIS A 78 -15.21 7.34 -7.87
C HIS A 78 -16.08 6.31 -7.13
N THR A 79 -16.64 5.34 -7.86
CA THR A 79 -17.44 4.26 -7.28
C THR A 79 -16.63 3.44 -6.28
N PHE A 80 -15.41 3.07 -6.65
CA PHE A 80 -14.50 2.36 -5.76
C PHE A 80 -14.15 3.18 -4.51
N GLU A 81 -13.75 4.44 -4.69
CA GLU A 81 -13.36 5.32 -3.58
C GLU A 81 -14.50 5.51 -2.58
N GLN A 82 -15.71 5.78 -3.07
CA GLN A 82 -16.88 5.95 -2.22
C GLN A 82 -17.20 4.66 -1.45
N SER A 83 -17.19 3.52 -2.13
CA SER A 83 -17.42 2.21 -1.51
C SER A 83 -16.40 1.91 -0.40
N MET A 84 -15.13 2.21 -0.64
CA MET A 84 -14.07 1.97 0.35
C MET A 84 -14.16 2.91 1.56
N VAL A 85 -14.50 4.18 1.33
CA VAL A 85 -14.72 5.14 2.44
C VAL A 85 -15.88 4.69 3.31
N ASP A 86 -17.02 4.36 2.70
CA ASP A 86 -18.22 3.90 3.43
C ASP A 86 -17.92 2.61 4.19
N PHE A 87 -17.20 1.68 3.56
CA PHE A 87 -16.76 0.43 4.20
C PHE A 87 -15.90 0.71 5.44
N TYR A 88 -14.82 1.49 5.30
CA TYR A 88 -13.91 1.72 6.43
C TYR A 88 -14.55 2.54 7.56
N LEU A 89 -15.45 3.46 7.26
CA LEU A 89 -16.18 4.20 8.30
C LEU A 89 -17.18 3.31 9.05
N ALA A 90 -17.78 2.34 8.37
CA ALA A 90 -18.78 1.43 8.95
C ALA A 90 -18.13 0.20 9.64
N ASP A 91 -16.95 -0.25 9.20
CA ASP A 91 -16.34 -1.48 9.70
C ASP A 91 -15.83 -1.33 11.14
N THR A 92 -16.57 -1.92 12.08
CA THR A 92 -16.19 -1.96 13.49
C THR A 92 -15.10 -2.99 13.79
N SER A 93 -14.80 -3.88 12.84
CA SER A 93 -13.78 -4.92 12.98
C SER A 93 -12.41 -4.53 12.40
N LEU A 94 -12.31 -3.34 11.78
CA LEU A 94 -11.03 -2.85 11.27
C LEU A 94 -10.03 -2.73 12.40
N ALA A 95 -8.87 -3.35 12.22
CA ALA A 95 -7.83 -3.38 13.23
C ALA A 95 -6.45 -3.27 12.60
N PRO A 96 -5.45 -2.77 13.34
CA PRO A 96 -4.05 -2.94 12.98
C PRO A 96 -3.72 -4.43 12.85
N LEU A 97 -2.80 -4.77 11.97
CA LEU A 97 -2.20 -6.10 12.00
C LEU A 97 -1.46 -6.31 13.33
N PRO A 98 -1.49 -7.54 13.88
CA PRO A 98 -0.79 -7.85 15.13
C PRO A 98 0.68 -7.40 15.07
N GLY A 99 1.14 -6.72 16.11
CA GLY A 99 2.50 -6.21 16.23
C GLY A 99 2.76 -4.85 15.53
N ALA A 100 1.85 -4.31 14.72
CA ALA A 100 2.10 -3.08 13.97
C ALA A 100 2.35 -1.87 14.89
N GLU A 101 1.46 -1.61 15.86
CA GLU A 101 1.59 -0.47 16.75
C GLU A 101 2.75 -0.61 17.74
N GLU A 102 2.99 -1.82 18.22
CA GLU A 102 4.14 -2.15 19.06
C GLU A 102 5.45 -1.88 18.32
N LEU A 103 5.51 -2.25 17.03
CA LEU A 103 6.66 -2.03 16.18
C LEU A 103 6.91 -0.53 15.93
N PHE A 104 5.84 0.25 15.66
CA PHE A 104 5.96 1.72 15.53
C PHE A 104 6.50 2.35 16.82
N LYS A 105 5.99 1.96 17.99
CA LYS A 105 6.47 2.43 19.29
C LYS A 105 7.95 2.04 19.51
N HIS A 106 8.30 0.81 19.16
CA HIS A 106 9.68 0.34 19.31
C HIS A 106 10.63 1.16 18.44
N PHE A 107 10.37 1.29 17.14
CA PHE A 107 11.23 2.08 16.24
C PHE A 107 11.38 3.53 16.69
N LYS A 108 10.28 4.16 17.11
CA LYS A 108 10.31 5.51 17.68
C LYS A 108 11.21 5.59 18.91
N SER A 109 11.20 4.57 19.79
CA SER A 109 12.01 4.53 21.02
C SER A 109 13.52 4.46 20.76
N ILE A 110 13.92 3.89 19.61
CA ILE A 110 15.33 3.76 19.19
C ILE A 110 15.73 4.79 18.12
N GLY A 111 14.87 5.78 17.85
CA GLY A 111 15.15 6.89 16.94
C GLY A 111 15.01 6.57 15.45
N ILE A 112 14.40 5.45 15.09
CA ILE A 112 14.05 5.11 13.71
C ILE A 112 12.69 5.71 13.38
N LYS A 113 12.62 6.46 12.28
CA LYS A 113 11.37 7.03 11.76
C LYS A 113 10.51 5.94 11.13
N THR A 114 9.18 6.08 11.28
CA THR A 114 8.21 5.19 10.64
C THR A 114 7.23 5.99 9.81
N ALA A 115 6.92 5.48 8.63
CA ALA A 115 5.97 6.13 7.72
C ALA A 115 5.09 5.10 7.02
N LEU A 116 3.90 5.55 6.61
CA LEU A 116 2.98 4.75 5.80
C LEU A 116 2.90 5.31 4.39
N ASN A 117 2.85 4.43 3.39
CA ASN A 117 2.46 4.80 2.04
C ASN A 117 1.44 3.82 1.48
N THR A 118 0.60 4.27 0.56
CA THR A 118 -0.49 3.43 0.06
C THR A 118 -0.89 3.77 -1.37
N GLY A 119 -1.40 2.77 -2.09
CA GLY A 119 -2.06 2.96 -3.39
C GLY A 119 -3.46 3.58 -3.30
N PHE A 120 -3.98 3.82 -2.10
CA PHE A 120 -5.24 4.55 -1.87
C PHE A 120 -5.07 6.05 -2.06
N THR A 121 -6.22 6.73 -2.20
CA THR A 121 -6.31 8.19 -2.12
C THR A 121 -6.27 8.66 -0.66
N ARG A 122 -6.00 9.95 -0.46
CA ARG A 122 -6.05 10.59 0.86
C ARG A 122 -7.42 10.38 1.53
N LYS A 123 -8.50 10.42 0.77
CA LYS A 123 -9.86 10.27 1.29
C LYS A 123 -10.10 8.88 1.90
N ILE A 124 -9.68 7.80 1.23
CA ILE A 124 -9.77 6.44 1.78
C ILE A 124 -8.84 6.30 2.98
N THR A 125 -7.61 6.79 2.86
CA THR A 125 -6.60 6.71 3.92
C THR A 125 -7.06 7.42 5.19
N ASP A 126 -7.65 8.61 5.08
CA ASP A 126 -8.18 9.35 6.23
C ASP A 126 -9.31 8.59 6.95
N ALA A 127 -10.15 7.86 6.20
CA ALA A 127 -11.18 6.99 6.81
C ALA A 127 -10.54 5.87 7.66
N ILE A 128 -9.49 5.23 7.14
CA ILE A 128 -8.73 4.20 7.87
C ILE A 128 -8.08 4.79 9.12
N LEU A 129 -7.34 5.90 8.96
CA LEU A 129 -6.63 6.55 10.06
C LEU A 129 -7.58 7.01 11.17
N HIS A 130 -8.73 7.57 10.78
CA HIS A 130 -9.79 7.95 11.73
C HIS A 130 -10.32 6.73 12.48
N ARG A 131 -10.66 5.65 11.76
CA ARG A 131 -11.21 4.44 12.35
C ARG A 131 -10.27 3.75 13.33
N LEU A 132 -8.96 3.75 13.04
CA LEU A 132 -7.92 3.19 13.91
C LEU A 132 -7.45 4.16 15.01
N ASN A 133 -7.99 5.37 15.07
CA ASN A 133 -7.50 6.46 15.95
C ASN A 133 -6.01 6.81 15.69
N TRP A 134 -5.51 6.54 14.49
CA TRP A 134 -4.11 6.83 14.13
C TRP A 134 -3.89 8.29 13.75
N LYS A 135 -4.95 9.02 13.44
CA LYS A 135 -4.88 10.46 13.17
C LYS A 135 -4.57 11.25 14.44
N GLU A 136 -5.22 10.90 15.55
CA GLU A 136 -5.06 11.56 16.86
C GLU A 136 -3.84 11.03 17.63
N SER A 137 -3.64 9.71 17.62
CA SER A 137 -2.52 9.07 18.34
C SER A 137 -1.16 9.27 17.65
N SER A 138 -1.17 9.59 16.35
CA SER A 138 0.04 9.79 15.51
C SER A 138 1.12 8.72 15.76
N PRO A 139 0.79 7.43 15.55
CA PRO A 139 1.72 6.35 15.84
C PRO A 139 2.93 6.33 14.90
N VAL A 140 2.82 6.96 13.74
CA VAL A 140 3.87 7.08 12.71
C VAL A 140 4.26 8.54 12.48
N ASP A 141 5.45 8.77 11.91
CA ASP A 141 5.98 10.13 11.68
C ASP A 141 5.40 10.80 10.42
N ALA A 142 5.00 10.01 9.40
CA ALA A 142 4.44 10.53 8.15
C ALA A 142 3.53 9.52 7.46
N VAL A 143 2.59 10.02 6.66
CA VAL A 143 1.70 9.23 5.80
C VAL A 143 1.55 9.89 4.45
N ILE A 144 1.74 9.16 3.36
CA ILE A 144 1.57 9.63 1.99
C ILE A 144 0.67 8.70 1.18
N CYS A 145 -0.15 9.29 0.31
CA CYS A 145 -1.10 8.60 -0.54
C CYS A 145 -0.75 8.74 -2.01
N SER A 146 -1.25 7.82 -2.83
CA SER A 146 -0.91 7.76 -4.26
C SER A 146 -1.38 8.97 -5.07
N ASP A 147 -2.38 9.71 -4.60
CA ASP A 147 -2.89 10.95 -5.22
C ASP A 147 -2.13 12.21 -4.83
N GLU A 148 -1.11 12.09 -3.94
CA GLU A 148 -0.28 13.21 -3.48
C GLU A 148 1.07 13.29 -4.21
N VAL A 149 1.31 12.39 -5.16
CA VAL A 149 2.53 12.31 -5.96
C VAL A 149 2.22 12.27 -7.45
N PRO A 150 3.17 12.66 -8.32
CA PRO A 150 2.93 12.65 -9.78
C PRO A 150 2.57 11.25 -10.30
N GLU A 151 3.27 10.22 -9.85
CA GLU A 151 3.06 8.83 -10.24
C GLU A 151 3.01 7.95 -8.99
N GLY A 152 2.05 7.01 -8.96
CA GLY A 152 1.96 5.98 -7.93
C GLY A 152 3.00 4.86 -8.10
N ARG A 153 2.96 3.87 -7.20
CA ARG A 153 3.79 2.66 -7.34
C ARG A 153 3.67 2.04 -8.72
N PRO A 154 4.74 1.53 -9.28
CA PRO A 154 6.06 1.28 -8.68
C PRO A 154 7.03 2.47 -8.74
N ALA A 155 6.59 3.68 -9.11
CA ALA A 155 7.44 4.87 -9.11
C ALA A 155 7.90 5.21 -7.67
N PRO A 156 9.12 5.76 -7.49
CA PRO A 156 9.72 5.93 -6.16
C PRO A 156 9.23 7.17 -5.42
N PHE A 157 8.32 7.94 -5.98
CA PHE A 157 8.01 9.30 -5.51
C PHE A 157 7.44 9.35 -4.09
N MET A 158 6.61 8.38 -3.69
CA MET A 158 6.09 8.36 -2.32
C MET A 158 7.20 8.13 -1.31
N ILE A 159 8.11 7.18 -1.56
CA ILE A 159 9.26 6.94 -0.67
C ILE A 159 10.17 8.16 -0.62
N GLN A 160 10.47 8.80 -1.75
CA GLN A 160 11.30 9.99 -1.82
C GLN A 160 10.70 11.15 -1.02
N GLU A 161 9.39 11.36 -1.12
CA GLU A 161 8.69 12.39 -0.36
C GLU A 161 8.69 12.08 1.14
N LEU A 162 8.48 10.81 1.55
CA LEU A 162 8.60 10.39 2.95
C LEU A 162 10.02 10.59 3.49
N MET A 163 11.05 10.30 2.70
CA MET A 163 12.44 10.58 3.07
C MET A 163 12.63 12.09 3.35
N ARG A 164 12.10 12.95 2.47
CA ARG A 164 12.16 14.40 2.64
C ARG A 164 11.46 14.85 3.94
N GLN A 165 10.24 14.35 4.19
CA GLN A 165 9.45 14.69 5.39
C GLN A 165 10.14 14.20 6.68
N CYS A 166 10.77 13.03 6.65
CA CYS A 166 11.47 12.44 7.79
C CYS A 166 12.93 12.90 7.93
N GLY A 167 13.45 13.73 7.02
CA GLY A 167 14.83 14.22 7.06
C GLY A 167 15.89 13.15 6.75
N VAL A 168 15.54 12.10 5.98
CA VAL A 168 16.43 11.01 5.57
C VAL A 168 16.90 11.27 4.14
N THR A 169 18.20 11.41 3.94
CA THR A 169 18.78 11.76 2.63
C THR A 169 19.38 10.57 1.88
N ASP A 170 19.77 9.51 2.61
CA ASP A 170 20.37 8.31 2.03
C ASP A 170 19.31 7.20 1.91
N PRO A 171 18.89 6.81 0.70
CA PRO A 171 17.93 5.73 0.49
C PRO A 171 18.45 4.37 0.98
N GLY A 172 19.77 4.19 1.08
CA GLY A 172 20.38 3.00 1.69
C GLY A 172 20.04 2.82 3.18
N GLN A 173 19.52 3.86 3.83
CA GLN A 173 19.05 3.83 5.24
C GLN A 173 17.51 3.67 5.34
N VAL A 174 16.82 3.42 4.21
CA VAL A 174 15.38 3.20 4.15
C VAL A 174 15.07 1.71 4.03
N VAL A 175 14.11 1.25 4.79
CA VAL A 175 13.50 -0.09 4.67
C VAL A 175 12.12 0.07 4.08
N LYS A 176 11.80 -0.64 2.99
CA LYS A 176 10.45 -0.77 2.47
C LYS A 176 9.84 -2.10 2.91
N VAL A 177 8.62 -2.03 3.43
CA VAL A 177 7.83 -3.21 3.85
C VAL A 177 6.49 -3.20 3.13
N GLY A 178 6.10 -4.32 2.52
CA GLY A 178 4.83 -4.45 1.82
C GLY A 178 4.50 -5.91 1.48
N ASP A 179 3.33 -6.16 0.90
CA ASP A 179 2.80 -7.50 0.65
C ASP A 179 2.56 -7.79 -0.85
N THR A 180 2.90 -6.85 -1.73
CA THR A 180 2.66 -6.96 -3.17
C THR A 180 3.91 -6.76 -4.01
N GLU A 181 3.82 -7.12 -5.31
CA GLU A 181 4.89 -6.89 -6.28
C GLU A 181 5.30 -5.42 -6.37
N VAL A 182 4.33 -4.51 -6.39
CA VAL A 182 4.64 -3.08 -6.56
C VAL A 182 5.32 -2.47 -5.35
N ASP A 183 5.17 -3.04 -4.15
CA ASP A 183 5.96 -2.66 -2.98
C ASP A 183 7.42 -2.99 -3.16
N ILE A 184 7.70 -4.20 -3.67
CA ILE A 184 9.07 -4.64 -3.96
C ILE A 184 9.70 -3.76 -5.03
N GLN A 185 8.96 -3.50 -6.12
CA GLN A 185 9.44 -2.66 -7.21
C GLN A 185 9.65 -1.21 -6.77
N GLU A 186 8.74 -0.64 -6.00
CA GLU A 186 8.87 0.72 -5.44
C GLU A 186 10.11 0.85 -4.55
N GLY A 187 10.31 -0.11 -3.64
CA GLY A 187 11.49 -0.13 -2.78
C GLY A 187 12.80 -0.18 -3.56
N ARG A 188 12.85 -0.99 -4.63
CA ARG A 188 14.02 -1.07 -5.53
C ARG A 188 14.21 0.21 -6.34
N ASN A 189 13.15 0.76 -6.91
CA ASN A 189 13.21 1.99 -7.70
C ASN A 189 13.63 3.19 -6.83
N ALA A 190 13.22 3.20 -5.55
CA ALA A 190 13.67 4.18 -4.57
C ALA A 190 15.09 3.92 -4.04
N LYS A 191 15.72 2.77 -4.41
CA LYS A 191 17.03 2.33 -3.93
C LYS A 191 17.08 2.13 -2.42
N CYS A 192 16.01 1.64 -1.83
CA CYS A 192 15.95 1.29 -0.42
C CYS A 192 17.07 0.30 -0.07
N GLY A 193 17.66 0.47 1.10
CA GLY A 193 18.73 -0.42 1.59
C GLY A 193 18.24 -1.82 1.95
N LEU A 194 16.93 -1.97 2.17
CA LEU A 194 16.28 -3.25 2.44
C LEU A 194 14.82 -3.24 1.95
N VAL A 195 14.43 -4.30 1.25
CA VAL A 195 13.04 -4.52 0.80
C VAL A 195 12.54 -5.82 1.40
N VAL A 196 11.55 -5.71 2.28
CA VAL A 196 10.98 -6.83 3.03
C VAL A 196 9.55 -7.06 2.59
N SER A 197 9.19 -8.30 2.29
CA SER A 197 7.80 -8.66 2.03
C SER A 197 7.18 -9.39 3.22
N VAL A 198 5.88 -9.13 3.47
CA VAL A 198 5.08 -9.81 4.48
C VAL A 198 4.05 -10.71 3.81
N THR A 199 3.75 -11.86 4.43
CA THR A 199 2.78 -12.84 3.89
C THR A 199 1.38 -12.66 4.48
N THR A 200 1.10 -11.49 5.05
CA THR A 200 -0.17 -11.18 5.72
C THR A 200 -1.21 -10.53 4.81
N GLY A 201 -0.82 -10.19 3.59
CA GLY A 201 -1.65 -9.46 2.64
C GLY A 201 -2.01 -10.24 1.37
N ALA A 202 -2.02 -9.53 0.23
CA ALA A 202 -2.59 -10.05 -1.02
C ALA A 202 -1.77 -11.20 -1.62
N TYR A 203 -0.43 -11.13 -1.61
CA TYR A 203 0.41 -12.12 -2.28
C TYR A 203 0.81 -13.27 -1.35
N SER A 204 0.70 -14.49 -1.86
CA SER A 204 1.19 -15.69 -1.19
C SER A 204 2.72 -15.70 -1.09
N ARG A 205 3.25 -16.51 -0.16
CA ARG A 205 4.70 -16.67 -0.02
C ARG A 205 5.39 -17.12 -1.32
N ASN A 206 4.74 -17.99 -2.13
CA ASN A 206 5.31 -18.48 -3.37
C ASN A 206 5.40 -17.38 -4.44
N GLU A 207 4.37 -16.52 -4.53
CA GLU A 207 4.39 -15.35 -5.43
C GLU A 207 5.49 -14.38 -5.01
N LEU A 208 5.61 -14.08 -3.72
CA LEU A 208 6.66 -13.21 -3.20
C LEU A 208 8.07 -13.78 -3.42
N LEU A 209 8.26 -15.10 -3.27
CA LEU A 209 9.54 -15.76 -3.55
C LEU A 209 9.97 -15.60 -5.00
N ALA A 210 9.04 -15.67 -5.96
CA ALA A 210 9.33 -15.45 -7.38
C ALA A 210 9.83 -14.03 -7.68
N LEU A 211 9.41 -13.05 -6.89
CA LEU A 211 9.79 -11.64 -7.03
C LEU A 211 11.13 -11.29 -6.33
N LYS A 212 11.65 -12.21 -5.52
CA LYS A 212 12.97 -12.13 -4.86
C LYS A 212 13.17 -10.85 -4.04
N PRO A 213 12.29 -10.48 -3.08
CA PRO A 213 12.62 -9.43 -2.11
C PRO A 213 13.87 -9.83 -1.30
N ASP A 214 14.45 -8.91 -0.54
CA ASP A 214 15.62 -9.24 0.29
C ASP A 214 15.22 -10.22 1.40
N HIS A 215 14.05 -10.05 1.99
CA HIS A 215 13.48 -10.97 2.99
C HIS A 215 11.97 -11.13 2.82
N ILE A 216 11.48 -12.30 3.26
CA ILE A 216 10.04 -12.58 3.38
C ILE A 216 9.77 -13.00 4.83
N ILE A 217 8.94 -12.26 5.51
CA ILE A 217 8.53 -12.49 6.91
C ILE A 217 7.05 -12.88 6.99
N ASN A 218 6.68 -13.62 8.03
CA ASN A 218 5.30 -14.06 8.24
C ASN A 218 4.54 -13.18 9.25
N SER A 219 5.27 -12.38 10.01
CA SER A 219 4.74 -11.46 11.03
C SER A 219 5.63 -10.21 11.06
N LEU A 220 5.04 -9.07 11.36
CA LEU A 220 5.77 -7.81 11.51
C LEU A 220 6.84 -7.87 12.61
N ASP A 221 6.61 -8.64 13.67
CA ASP A 221 7.59 -8.81 14.75
C ASP A 221 8.93 -9.38 14.26
N ASN A 222 8.93 -10.16 13.16
CA ASN A 222 10.15 -10.67 12.58
C ASN A 222 11.04 -9.57 11.99
N LEU A 223 10.49 -8.36 11.76
CA LEU A 223 11.27 -7.23 11.27
C LEU A 223 12.34 -6.78 12.27
N LEU A 224 12.08 -6.96 13.57
CA LEU A 224 13.05 -6.68 14.65
C LEU A 224 14.34 -7.52 14.55
N LEU A 225 14.29 -8.66 13.87
CA LEU A 225 15.48 -9.49 13.63
C LEU A 225 16.36 -8.97 12.46
N LEU A 226 15.82 -8.07 11.65
CA LEU A 226 16.46 -7.58 10.43
C LEU A 226 16.99 -6.15 10.59
N ILE A 227 16.43 -5.38 11.53
CA ILE A 227 16.73 -3.96 11.74
C ILE A 227 17.34 -3.80 13.16
N HIS A 228 18.55 -3.27 13.21
CA HIS A 228 19.30 -3.05 14.45
C HIS A 228 19.78 -1.62 14.54
#